data_99e10be53e7bf1a06b5d528887e06417
#
_entry.id   99e10be53e7bf1a06b5d528887e06417
#
_cell.length_a   1.000
_cell.length_b   1.000
_cell.length_c   1.000
_cell.angle_alpha   90.00
_cell.angle_beta   90.00
_cell.angle_gamma   90.00
#
_symmetry.space_group_name_H-M   'P 1'
#
loop_
_entity.id
_entity.type
_entity.pdbx_description
1 polymer ?
#
loop_
_entity_poly.entity_id
_entity_poly.type
_entity_poly.pdbx_seq_one_letter_code
_entity_poly.pdbx_strand_id
1 'polypeptide(L)'
;MRFKALIFVRLRGSVSDASGNAVMNNTKRIAPNIEPHLLRIGEAIDFWFDAPDYETAEKELYTLSDLLLANTVVEDWSFELCETEETGIGDISNDNAGTSKHHLFGE
;
A
#
# COMPACT_ATOMS: atom_id res chain seq x y z
N MET A 1 -20.36 -3.26 9.18
CA MET A 1 -19.08 -3.51 9.84
C MET A 1 -18.06 -2.51 9.33
N ARG A 2 -17.18 -2.10 10.20
CA ARG A 2 -16.14 -1.16 9.79
C ARG A 2 -14.84 -1.89 9.47
N PHE A 3 -14.18 -1.43 8.42
CA PHE A 3 -12.92 -1.99 7.96
C PHE A 3 -11.87 -0.91 7.78
N LYS A 4 -10.64 -1.32 7.92
CA LYS A 4 -9.49 -0.49 7.58
C LYS A 4 -8.66 -1.23 6.55
N ALA A 5 -8.30 -0.54 5.49
CA ALA A 5 -7.42 -1.07 4.45
C ALA A 5 -6.17 -0.22 4.33
N LEU A 6 -5.07 -0.87 4.02
CA LEU A 6 -3.84 -0.22 3.63
C LEU A 6 -3.49 -0.73 2.24
N ILE A 7 -3.58 0.15 1.25
CA ILE A 7 -3.35 -0.21 -0.14
C ILE A 7 -1.97 0.32 -0.54
N PHE A 8 -1.17 -0.54 -1.12
CA PHE A 8 0.14 -0.18 -1.66
C PHE A 8 0.08 -0.15 -3.16
N VAL A 9 0.56 0.94 -3.76
CA VAL A 9 0.60 1.13 -5.21
C VAL A 9 2.02 1.46 -5.61
N ARG A 10 2.58 0.70 -6.54
CA ARG A 10 3.97 0.89 -6.99
C ARG A 10 4.07 0.69 -8.49
N LEU A 11 5.04 1.37 -9.10
CA LEU A 11 5.37 1.12 -10.50
C LEU A 11 5.80 -0.34 -10.69
N ARG A 12 5.40 -0.93 -11.80
CA ARG A 12 5.82 -2.28 -12.16
C ARG A 12 7.33 -2.34 -12.28
N GLY A 13 7.90 -3.52 -12.02
CA GLY A 13 9.35 -3.69 -12.07
C GLY A 13 9.99 -3.32 -13.40
N SER A 14 9.21 -3.45 -14.50
CA SER A 14 9.69 -3.12 -15.84
C SER A 14 9.66 -1.61 -16.16
N VAL A 15 9.02 -0.82 -15.29
CA VAL A 15 8.88 0.63 -15.51
C VAL A 15 9.97 1.34 -14.72
N SER A 16 10.64 2.28 -15.38
CA SER A 16 11.70 3.07 -14.76
C SER A 16 11.12 3.97 -13.66
N ASP A 17 11.76 4.00 -12.51
CA ASP A 17 11.37 4.82 -11.38
C ASP A 17 12.37 5.95 -11.19
N ALA A 18 12.11 7.08 -11.85
CA ALA A 18 13.00 8.23 -11.79
C ALA A 18 13.14 8.79 -10.38
N SER A 19 12.03 8.81 -9.62
CA SER A 19 12.06 9.28 -8.22
C SER A 19 12.89 8.37 -7.34
N GLY A 20 12.72 7.05 -7.48
CA GLY A 20 13.50 6.07 -6.73
C GLY A 20 14.98 6.18 -7.06
N ASN A 21 15.32 6.33 -8.33
CA ASN A 21 16.71 6.49 -8.76
C ASN A 21 17.34 7.76 -8.20
N ALA A 22 16.61 8.86 -8.19
CA ALA A 22 17.10 10.11 -7.63
C ALA A 22 17.39 10.01 -6.14
N VAL A 23 16.51 9.36 -5.39
CA VAL A 23 16.73 9.14 -3.96
C VAL A 23 17.91 8.20 -3.76
N MET A 24 17.96 7.10 -4.51
CA MET A 24 19.04 6.12 -4.39
C MET A 24 20.42 6.75 -4.57
N ASN A 25 20.53 7.67 -5.52
CA ASN A 25 21.81 8.33 -5.80
C ASN A 25 22.33 9.17 -4.64
N ASN A 26 21.47 9.49 -3.67
CA ASN A 26 21.85 10.28 -2.51
C ASN A 26 22.01 9.45 -1.22
N THR A 27 21.69 8.16 -1.25
CA THR A 27 21.70 7.35 -0.04
C THR A 27 23.09 7.20 0.56
N LYS A 28 24.09 6.99 -0.29
CA LYS A 28 25.45 6.75 0.19
C LYS A 28 26.09 8.00 0.80
N ARG A 29 25.66 9.18 0.38
CA ARG A 29 26.15 10.42 0.97
C ARG A 29 25.71 10.57 2.43
N ILE A 30 24.52 10.08 2.76
CA ILE A 30 23.93 10.20 4.09
C ILE A 30 24.22 8.97 4.94
N ALA A 31 24.24 7.79 4.32
CA ALA A 31 24.50 6.52 4.97
C ALA A 31 25.64 5.80 4.25
N PRO A 32 26.89 6.21 4.49
CA PRO A 32 28.03 5.76 3.69
C PRO A 32 28.39 4.28 3.84
N ASN A 33 27.83 3.61 4.85
CA ASN A 33 28.16 2.21 5.13
C ASN A 33 27.18 1.22 4.49
N ILE A 34 26.22 1.71 3.71
CA ILE A 34 25.33 0.83 2.98
C ILE A 34 25.66 0.89 1.48
N GLU A 35 25.34 -0.20 0.78
CA GLU A 35 25.55 -0.27 -0.66
C GLU A 35 24.19 -0.47 -1.33
N PRO A 36 23.59 0.57 -1.87
CA PRO A 36 22.26 0.47 -2.46
C PRO A 36 22.31 -0.24 -3.82
N HIS A 37 21.38 -1.13 -4.04
CA HIS A 37 21.22 -1.82 -5.31
C HIS A 37 19.97 -1.39 -6.06
N LEU A 38 18.88 -1.16 -5.33
CA LEU A 38 17.61 -0.77 -5.93
C LEU A 38 16.78 -0.05 -4.88
N LEU A 39 16.15 1.02 -5.29
CA LEU A 39 15.22 1.76 -4.46
C LEU A 39 14.00 2.11 -5.29
N ARG A 40 12.82 1.72 -4.82
CA ARG A 40 11.55 1.95 -5.49
C ARG A 40 10.67 2.78 -4.57
N ILE A 41 9.97 3.75 -5.13
CA ILE A 41 9.05 4.61 -4.40
C ILE A 41 7.62 4.29 -4.84
N GLY A 42 6.72 4.21 -3.88
CA GLY A 42 5.31 3.97 -4.16
C GLY A 42 4.43 4.75 -3.21
N GLU A 43 3.13 4.47 -3.28
CA GLU A 43 2.14 5.12 -2.43
C GLU A 43 1.56 4.13 -1.45
N ALA A 44 1.22 4.62 -0.26
CA ALA A 44 0.45 3.89 0.73
C ALA A 44 -0.83 4.67 0.98
N ILE A 45 -1.98 4.00 0.83
CA ILE A 45 -3.29 4.62 0.97
C ILE A 45 -3.99 4.02 2.17
N ASP A 46 -4.33 4.85 3.15
CA ASP A 46 -5.09 4.42 4.32
C ASP A 46 -6.57 4.68 4.04
N PHE A 47 -7.41 3.65 4.20
CA PHE A 47 -8.81 3.76 3.84
C PHE A 47 -9.69 3.07 4.89
N TRP A 48 -10.55 3.86 5.54
CA TRP A 48 -11.54 3.35 6.48
C TRP A 48 -12.91 3.39 5.80
N PHE A 49 -13.63 2.28 5.89
CA PHE A 49 -14.95 2.21 5.23
C PHE A 49 -15.84 1.17 5.91
N ASP A 50 -17.13 1.27 5.66
CA ASP A 50 -18.10 0.30 6.14
C ASP A 50 -18.55 -0.60 4.99
N ALA A 51 -18.78 -1.87 5.31
CA ALA A 51 -19.31 -2.85 4.38
C ALA A 51 -20.14 -3.87 5.16
N PRO A 52 -21.04 -4.62 4.49
CA PRO A 52 -21.90 -5.59 5.18
C PRO A 52 -21.14 -6.74 5.83
N ASP A 53 -20.05 -7.20 5.21
CA ASP A 53 -19.24 -8.30 5.69
C ASP A 53 -17.85 -8.23 5.09
N TYR A 54 -16.97 -9.11 5.57
CA TYR A 54 -15.58 -9.14 5.12
C TYR A 54 -15.47 -9.51 3.64
N GLU A 55 -16.25 -10.48 3.20
CA GLU A 55 -16.18 -10.95 1.81
C GLU A 55 -16.53 -9.82 0.84
N THR A 56 -17.57 -9.07 1.13
CA THR A 56 -17.96 -7.91 0.33
C THR A 56 -16.88 -6.84 0.36
N ALA A 57 -16.35 -6.55 1.56
CA ALA A 57 -15.29 -5.57 1.73
C ALA A 57 -14.07 -5.92 0.87
N GLU A 58 -13.64 -7.16 0.91
CA GLU A 58 -12.49 -7.63 0.16
C GLU A 58 -12.72 -7.53 -1.34
N LYS A 59 -13.87 -7.99 -1.80
CA LYS A 59 -14.21 -7.99 -3.21
C LYS A 59 -14.30 -6.58 -3.78
N GLU A 60 -14.98 -5.69 -3.07
CA GLU A 60 -15.14 -4.32 -3.52
C GLU A 60 -13.83 -3.55 -3.45
N LEU A 61 -13.00 -3.83 -2.45
CA LEU A 61 -11.70 -3.20 -2.34
C LEU A 61 -10.78 -3.64 -3.48
N TYR A 62 -10.85 -4.91 -3.87
CA TYR A 62 -10.11 -5.41 -5.03
C TYR A 62 -10.47 -4.60 -6.28
N THR A 63 -11.77 -4.48 -6.53
CA THR A 63 -12.27 -3.74 -7.70
C THR A 63 -11.85 -2.27 -7.65
N LEU A 64 -11.97 -1.66 -6.49
CA LEU A 64 -11.61 -0.27 -6.30
C LEU A 64 -10.11 -0.03 -6.53
N SER A 65 -9.28 -0.93 -6.01
CA SER A 65 -7.83 -0.83 -6.17
C SER A 65 -7.44 -0.95 -7.65
N ASP A 66 -8.06 -1.88 -8.34
CA ASP A 66 -7.73 -2.18 -9.74
C ASP A 66 -8.24 -1.10 -10.71
N LEU A 67 -9.40 -0.53 -10.44
CA LEU A 67 -10.05 0.38 -11.39
C LEU A 67 -9.88 1.85 -11.05
N LEU A 68 -9.60 2.19 -9.80
CA LEU A 68 -9.54 3.59 -9.37
C LEU A 68 -8.21 3.98 -8.73
N LEU A 69 -7.71 3.17 -7.80
CA LEU A 69 -6.58 3.59 -6.97
C LEU A 69 -5.23 3.42 -7.67
N ALA A 70 -5.12 2.47 -8.56
CA ALA A 70 -3.89 2.22 -9.30
C ALA A 70 -4.12 2.40 -10.80
N ASN A 71 -3.09 2.88 -11.48
CA ASN A 71 -3.07 2.86 -12.94
C ASN A 71 -2.40 1.56 -13.37
N THR A 72 -3.21 0.52 -13.62
CA THR A 72 -2.70 -0.83 -13.85
C THR A 72 -1.94 -1.00 -15.17
N VAL A 73 -1.91 0.02 -16.00
CA VAL A 73 -1.03 0.03 -17.18
C VAL A 73 0.43 0.02 -16.73
N VAL A 74 0.77 0.79 -15.69
CA VAL A 74 2.15 0.95 -15.22
C VAL A 74 2.36 0.60 -13.76
N GLU A 75 1.29 0.34 -12.99
CA GLU A 75 1.39 0.12 -11.56
C GLU A 75 0.84 -1.23 -11.14
N ASP A 76 1.46 -1.81 -10.11
CA ASP A 76 0.94 -2.96 -9.38
C ASP A 76 0.41 -2.48 -8.04
N TRP A 77 -0.53 -3.23 -7.48
CA TRP A 77 -1.08 -2.91 -6.17
C TRP A 77 -1.23 -4.16 -5.31
N SER A 78 -1.29 -3.91 -4.01
CA SER A 78 -1.61 -4.93 -3.02
C SER A 78 -2.34 -4.26 -1.87
N PHE A 79 -2.98 -5.02 -1.01
CA PHE A 79 -3.58 -4.43 0.18
C PHE A 79 -3.57 -5.37 1.38
N GLU A 80 -3.72 -4.76 2.54
CA GLU A 80 -3.98 -5.43 3.81
C GLU A 80 -5.34 -4.93 4.26
N LEU A 81 -6.21 -5.84 4.71
CA LEU A 81 -7.58 -5.51 5.11
C LEU A 81 -7.87 -6.13 6.46
N CYS A 82 -8.42 -5.36 7.37
CA CYS A 82 -8.87 -5.87 8.65
C CYS A 82 -10.15 -5.17 9.08
N GLU A 83 -10.93 -5.88 9.89
CA GLU A 83 -12.06 -5.29 10.59
C GLU A 83 -11.53 -4.47 11.74
N THR A 84 -12.16 -3.32 12.01
CA THR A 84 -11.68 -2.40 13.02
C THR A 84 -12.85 -1.66 13.67
N GLU A 85 -12.60 -1.15 14.87
CA GLU A 85 -13.51 -0.22 15.51
C GLU A 85 -13.00 1.22 15.39
N GLU A 86 -11.86 1.42 14.74
CA GLU A 86 -11.29 2.74 14.54
C GLU A 86 -12.23 3.64 13.75
N THR A 87 -12.24 4.92 14.10
CA THR A 87 -13.10 5.90 13.44
C THR A 87 -12.38 6.76 12.44
N GLY A 88 -11.05 6.62 12.33
CA GLY A 88 -10.26 7.37 11.39
C GLY A 88 -8.84 7.58 11.87
N ILE A 89 -8.19 8.55 11.29
CA ILE A 89 -6.76 8.77 11.45
C ILE A 89 -6.31 9.03 12.90
N GLY A 90 -7.20 9.49 13.75
CA GLY A 90 -6.86 9.71 15.17
C GLY A 90 -6.52 8.44 15.93
N ASP A 91 -6.88 7.27 15.40
CA ASP A 91 -6.67 5.97 16.05
C ASP A 91 -5.46 5.22 15.51
N ILE A 92 -4.70 5.83 14.66
CA ILE A 92 -3.63 5.17 13.91
C ILE A 92 -2.48 4.68 14.79
N SER A 93 -2.27 5.27 15.96
CA SER A 93 -1.13 4.97 16.82
C SER A 93 -1.04 3.50 17.25
N ASN A 94 -2.13 2.76 17.16
CA ASN A 94 -2.18 1.36 17.59
C ASN A 94 -2.22 0.37 16.43
N ASP A 95 -1.92 0.82 15.23
CA ASP A 95 -2.08 0.03 14.02
C ASP A 95 -1.26 -1.23 13.95
N ASN A 96 -0.14 -1.27 14.65
CA ASN A 96 0.77 -2.39 14.53
C ASN A 96 0.33 -3.63 15.28
N ALA A 97 -0.68 -3.51 16.12
CA ALA A 97 -1.11 -4.60 16.99
C ALA A 97 -2.33 -5.32 16.43
N GLY A 98 -2.23 -6.64 16.32
CA GLY A 98 -3.39 -7.47 16.02
C GLY A 98 -3.98 -7.32 14.63
N THR A 99 -3.26 -6.76 13.71
CA THR A 99 -3.75 -6.56 12.34
C THR A 99 -3.70 -7.86 11.56
N SER A 100 -4.84 -8.25 11.00
CA SER A 100 -4.88 -9.36 10.06
C SER A 100 -4.41 -8.88 8.71
N LYS A 101 -3.53 -9.64 8.10
CA LYS A 101 -2.94 -9.25 6.83
C LYS A 101 -3.42 -10.15 5.71
N HIS A 102 -3.97 -9.53 4.70
CA HIS A 102 -4.33 -10.18 3.46
C HIS A 102 -3.62 -9.44 2.34
N HIS A 103 -2.71 -10.14 1.68
CA HIS A 103 -1.94 -9.54 0.61
C HIS A 103 -2.45 -10.09 -0.72
N LEU A 104 -3.08 -9.21 -1.48
CA LEU A 104 -3.51 -9.52 -2.83
C LEU A 104 -2.76 -8.59 -3.76
N PHE A 105 -1.83 -9.18 -4.50
CA PHE A 105 -1.12 -8.41 -5.50
C PHE A 105 -1.91 -8.41 -6.79
N GLY A 106 -1.80 -7.33 -7.54
CA GLY A 106 -2.51 -7.18 -8.79
C GLY A 106 -1.97 -8.03 -9.94
N GLU A 107 -1.18 -9.02 -9.59
CA GLU A 107 -0.72 -9.95 -10.62
C GLU A 107 -1.71 -11.07 -10.87
#